data_e2a7a660eb9a2e9019482d8f3fecb9fd
#
_entry.id   e2a7a660eb9a2e9019482d8f3fecb9fd
#
_cell.length_a   1.000
_cell.length_b   1.000
_cell.length_c   1.000
_cell.angle_alpha   90.00
_cell.angle_beta   90.00
_cell.angle_gamma   90.00
#
_symmetry.space_group_name_H-M   'P 1'
#
loop_
_entity.id
_entity.type
_entity.pdbx_description
1 polymer ?
#
loop_
_entity_poly.entity_id
_entity_poly.type
_entity_poly.pdbx_seq_one_letter_code
_entity_poly.pdbx_strand_id
1 'polypeptide(L)'
;MRNRTLADLDRVVALGGGHGLGRVLSSLSSLGSRLTGIVTTTDNGGSTGRIRRSEGGIAWGDMRNCLNQLITEPSVASTMFEYRFGGNGELSGHNLGNLMLKALDHLSVRPLEAINLIRNLLKVDTHLIPMSEHPVDLMAIDDQGHEVYGEVNIDQLTTPIQELLLTPNVPATREAVHAINEADLIIIGPGSFYTSLMPILLLKEIAQALRRTPAPMVYIGNLGRELSLPAANLKLESKLAIMEQYVGKKVIDAVIVGPKVDVSAVKERIVIQEVLEASDIPYRHDRQLLHNALEKALQALG
;
A
#
# COMPACT_ATOMS: atom_id res chain seq x y z
N MET A 1 -9.26 -22.24 -23.47
CA MET A 1 -8.41 -21.13 -23.07
C MET A 1 -7.34 -21.69 -22.13
N ARG A 2 -6.06 -21.34 -22.26
CA ARG A 2 -5.05 -21.76 -21.27
C ARG A 2 -5.37 -21.02 -19.96
N ASN A 3 -5.46 -21.75 -18.85
CA ASN A 3 -5.54 -21.12 -17.53
C ASN A 3 -4.30 -20.24 -17.33
N ARG A 4 -4.47 -18.94 -17.37
CA ARG A 4 -3.39 -17.97 -17.14
C ARG A 4 -3.02 -18.02 -15.67
N THR A 5 -1.73 -18.15 -15.36
CA THR A 5 -1.17 -18.15 -13.99
C THR A 5 -0.47 -16.83 -13.70
N LEU A 6 -0.19 -16.54 -12.44
CA LEU A 6 0.61 -15.36 -12.05
C LEU A 6 1.97 -15.36 -12.73
N ALA A 7 2.57 -16.53 -12.94
CA ALA A 7 3.86 -16.67 -13.63
C ALA A 7 3.82 -16.23 -15.10
N ASP A 8 2.65 -16.24 -15.72
CA ASP A 8 2.45 -15.84 -17.13
C ASP A 8 2.26 -14.32 -17.30
N LEU A 9 2.18 -13.57 -16.20
CA LEU A 9 1.99 -12.12 -16.24
C LEU A 9 3.36 -11.41 -16.41
N ASP A 10 3.39 -10.42 -17.28
CA ASP A 10 4.59 -9.61 -17.50
C ASP A 10 4.68 -8.41 -16.55
N ARG A 11 3.53 -7.87 -16.10
CA ARG A 11 3.48 -6.66 -15.28
C ARG A 11 2.37 -6.74 -14.25
N VAL A 12 2.74 -6.93 -13.00
CA VAL A 12 1.83 -6.92 -11.86
C VAL A 12 2.09 -5.68 -11.00
N VAL A 13 1.04 -4.93 -10.72
CA VAL A 13 1.11 -3.71 -9.91
C VAL A 13 0.29 -3.89 -8.64
N ALA A 14 0.89 -3.63 -7.48
CA ALA A 14 0.21 -3.64 -6.19
C ALA A 14 0.22 -2.25 -5.55
N LEU A 15 -0.92 -1.79 -5.06
CA LEU A 15 -1.13 -0.47 -4.44
C LEU A 15 -1.39 -0.62 -2.95
N GLY A 16 -0.74 0.18 -2.12
CA GLY A 16 -1.01 0.19 -0.69
C GLY A 16 0.10 0.82 0.13
N GLY A 17 0.19 0.44 1.40
CA GLY A 17 1.19 0.97 2.32
C GLY A 17 1.70 -0.10 3.30
N GLY A 18 2.86 0.17 3.84
CA GLY A 18 3.47 -0.50 4.98
C GLY A 18 3.53 -2.02 4.92
N HIS A 19 3.14 -2.61 6.03
CA HIS A 19 3.24 -4.06 6.20
C HIS A 19 2.27 -4.85 5.31
N GLY A 20 1.08 -4.30 5.03
CA GLY A 20 0.08 -4.97 4.20
C GLY A 20 0.56 -5.15 2.77
N LEU A 21 0.97 -4.08 2.13
CA LEU A 21 1.54 -4.12 0.79
C LEU A 21 2.81 -4.98 0.73
N GLY A 22 3.69 -4.85 1.72
CA GLY A 22 4.91 -5.66 1.79
C GLY A 22 4.62 -7.18 1.82
N ARG A 23 3.51 -7.60 2.46
CA ARG A 23 3.07 -9.01 2.43
C ARG A 23 2.65 -9.47 1.05
N VAL A 24 1.89 -8.65 0.32
CA VAL A 24 1.50 -8.94 -1.08
C VAL A 24 2.75 -9.06 -1.94
N LEU A 25 3.61 -8.05 -1.89
CA LEU A 25 4.84 -8.03 -2.70
C LEU A 25 5.72 -9.24 -2.40
N SER A 26 5.89 -9.60 -1.12
CA SER A 26 6.69 -10.77 -0.74
C SER A 26 6.05 -12.10 -1.13
N SER A 27 4.71 -12.20 -1.19
CA SER A 27 4.01 -13.38 -1.69
C SER A 27 4.17 -13.58 -3.20
N LEU A 28 4.51 -12.51 -3.92
CA LEU A 28 4.71 -12.46 -5.37
C LEU A 28 6.18 -12.24 -5.76
N SER A 29 7.12 -12.39 -4.81
CA SER A 29 8.55 -12.10 -5.03
C SER A 29 9.18 -12.89 -6.18
N SER A 30 8.63 -14.05 -6.52
CA SER A 30 9.04 -14.86 -7.68
C SER A 30 8.87 -14.13 -9.03
N LEU A 31 8.05 -13.09 -9.09
CA LEU A 31 7.90 -12.25 -10.28
C LEU A 31 9.11 -11.33 -10.52
N GLY A 32 9.93 -11.08 -9.48
CA GLY A 32 11.12 -10.23 -9.60
C GLY A 32 10.79 -8.83 -10.12
N SER A 33 11.46 -8.41 -11.18
CA SER A 33 11.28 -7.08 -11.81
C SER A 33 9.93 -6.90 -12.55
N ARG A 34 9.15 -7.96 -12.72
CA ARG A 34 7.77 -7.88 -13.26
C ARG A 34 6.76 -7.40 -12.23
N LEU A 35 7.17 -7.28 -10.97
CA LEU A 35 6.34 -6.80 -9.86
C LEU A 35 6.69 -5.37 -9.51
N THR A 36 5.66 -4.53 -9.37
CA THR A 36 5.79 -3.13 -8.95
C THR A 36 4.85 -2.84 -7.79
N GLY A 37 5.39 -2.30 -6.70
CA GLY A 37 4.61 -1.76 -5.59
C GLY A 37 4.52 -0.23 -5.68
N ILE A 38 3.32 0.33 -5.66
CA ILE A 38 3.08 1.76 -5.50
C ILE A 38 2.72 2.01 -4.06
N VAL A 39 3.56 2.78 -3.38
CA VAL A 39 3.55 2.90 -1.92
C VAL A 39 3.00 4.26 -1.50
N THR A 40 2.08 4.28 -0.53
CA THR A 40 1.60 5.52 0.08
C THR A 40 2.72 6.27 0.81
N THR A 41 2.67 7.59 0.81
CA THR A 41 3.70 8.48 1.36
C THR A 41 3.12 9.55 2.28
N THR A 42 2.02 9.24 2.97
CA THR A 42 1.31 10.16 3.87
C THR A 42 1.50 9.89 5.36
N ASP A 43 2.18 8.79 5.73
CA ASP A 43 2.45 8.43 7.13
C ASP A 43 3.13 9.59 7.89
N ASN A 44 2.60 9.92 9.07
CA ASN A 44 3.13 10.92 9.96
C ASN A 44 3.37 10.40 11.39
N GLY A 45 3.35 9.08 11.57
CA GLY A 45 3.59 8.42 12.84
C GLY A 45 5.06 8.16 13.16
N GLY A 46 5.36 7.90 14.42
CA GLY A 46 6.65 7.39 14.92
C GLY A 46 7.90 8.11 14.39
N SER A 47 8.86 7.32 13.91
CA SER A 47 10.12 7.81 13.32
C SER A 47 9.84 8.64 12.04
N THR A 48 8.94 8.18 11.19
CA THR A 48 8.57 8.87 9.94
C THR A 48 8.07 10.27 10.20
N GLY A 49 7.11 10.42 11.12
CA GLY A 49 6.55 11.73 11.45
C GLY A 49 7.56 12.69 12.08
N ARG A 50 8.48 12.18 12.92
CA ARG A 50 9.57 13.01 13.48
C ARG A 50 10.49 13.54 12.38
N ILE A 51 10.91 12.68 11.45
CA ILE A 51 11.75 13.07 10.32
C ILE A 51 11.04 14.11 9.45
N ARG A 52 9.78 13.88 9.11
CA ARG A 52 9.01 14.83 8.30
C ARG A 52 8.86 16.20 8.94
N ARG A 53 8.71 16.26 10.27
CA ARG A 53 8.60 17.53 11.01
C ARG A 53 9.93 18.29 11.08
N SER A 54 11.06 17.59 11.20
CA SER A 54 12.38 18.23 11.30
C SER A 54 13.01 18.53 9.93
N GLU A 55 12.87 17.60 8.99
CA GLU A 55 13.61 17.61 7.72
C GLU A 55 12.71 17.77 6.48
N GLY A 56 11.39 17.74 6.65
CA GLY A 56 10.46 17.73 5.52
C GLY A 56 10.52 16.45 4.69
N GLY A 57 9.98 16.50 3.48
CA GLY A 57 10.01 15.41 2.51
C GLY A 57 8.81 14.47 2.61
N ILE A 58 8.86 13.39 1.82
CA ILE A 58 7.82 12.36 1.80
C ILE A 58 7.93 11.45 3.03
N ALA A 59 6.88 10.67 3.28
CA ALA A 59 6.90 9.64 4.32
C ALA A 59 7.67 8.39 3.86
N TRP A 60 8.74 8.05 4.55
CA TRP A 60 9.62 6.93 4.19
C TRP A 60 9.25 5.60 4.88
N GLY A 61 8.42 5.65 5.92
CA GLY A 61 8.14 4.48 6.77
C GLY A 61 7.56 3.29 6.03
N ASP A 62 6.53 3.51 5.25
CA ASP A 62 5.87 2.46 4.47
C ASP A 62 6.79 1.90 3.37
N MET A 63 7.54 2.78 2.71
CA MET A 63 8.55 2.36 1.73
C MET A 63 9.61 1.46 2.35
N ARG A 64 10.13 1.85 3.52
CA ARG A 64 11.09 1.04 4.28
C ARG A 64 10.49 -0.32 4.67
N ASN A 65 9.24 -0.34 5.13
CA ASN A 65 8.55 -1.58 5.49
C ASN A 65 8.41 -2.52 4.29
N CYS A 66 8.07 -2.01 3.12
CA CYS A 66 8.01 -2.79 1.88
C CYS A 66 9.37 -3.35 1.49
N LEU A 67 10.41 -2.52 1.53
CA LEU A 67 11.79 -2.94 1.24
C LEU A 67 12.22 -4.09 2.17
N ASN A 68 12.01 -3.96 3.47
CA ASN A 68 12.37 -4.99 4.44
C ASN A 68 11.70 -6.33 4.16
N GLN A 69 10.42 -6.34 3.78
CA GLN A 69 9.71 -7.58 3.51
C GLN A 69 10.11 -8.27 2.21
N LEU A 70 10.78 -7.55 1.32
CA LEU A 70 11.31 -8.06 0.05
C LEU A 70 12.73 -8.60 0.15
N ILE A 71 13.41 -8.39 1.27
CA ILE A 71 14.74 -8.95 1.50
C ILE A 71 14.64 -10.47 1.64
N THR A 72 15.25 -11.20 0.73
CA THR A 72 15.25 -12.66 0.73
C THR A 72 16.47 -13.25 1.43
N GLU A 73 17.60 -12.54 1.37
CA GLU A 73 18.86 -12.96 1.96
C GLU A 73 19.35 -11.95 3.01
N PRO A 74 19.47 -12.36 4.28
CA PRO A 74 20.05 -11.51 5.31
C PRO A 74 21.48 -11.09 4.94
N SER A 75 21.79 -9.82 5.14
CA SER A 75 23.09 -9.23 4.89
C SER A 75 23.40 -8.17 5.95
N VAL A 76 24.66 -7.72 6.01
CA VAL A 76 25.01 -6.58 6.85
C VAL A 76 24.18 -5.35 6.46
N ALA A 77 23.99 -5.13 5.16
CA ALA A 77 23.17 -4.02 4.66
C ALA A 77 21.73 -4.11 5.13
N SER A 78 21.11 -5.30 5.07
CA SER A 78 19.74 -5.49 5.54
C SER A 78 19.62 -5.31 7.06
N THR A 79 20.57 -5.84 7.83
CA THR A 79 20.61 -5.66 9.28
C THR A 79 20.75 -4.19 9.68
N MET A 80 21.60 -3.43 8.98
CA MET A 80 21.72 -1.98 9.19
C MET A 80 20.42 -1.25 8.82
N PHE A 81 19.81 -1.59 7.70
CA PHE A 81 18.57 -0.97 7.22
C PHE A 81 17.40 -1.17 8.18
N GLU A 82 17.35 -2.31 8.87
CA GLU A 82 16.32 -2.60 9.88
C GLU A 82 16.65 -2.06 11.28
N TYR A 83 17.89 -1.63 11.51
CA TYR A 83 18.32 -1.21 12.83
C TYR A 83 17.47 -0.07 13.39
N ARG A 84 17.06 -0.20 14.65
CA ARG A 84 16.33 0.83 15.38
C ARG A 84 17.14 1.28 16.57
N PHE A 85 17.35 2.58 16.66
CA PHE A 85 18.10 3.18 17.78
C PHE A 85 17.32 3.02 19.09
N GLY A 86 18.00 2.47 20.10
CA GLY A 86 17.51 2.37 21.47
C GLY A 86 17.99 3.55 22.32
N GLY A 87 17.77 3.42 23.65
CA GLY A 87 18.22 4.41 24.63
C GLY A 87 17.30 5.64 24.73
N ASN A 88 17.84 6.76 25.26
CA ASN A 88 17.08 7.98 25.56
C ASN A 88 17.62 9.22 24.81
N GLY A 89 18.53 9.03 23.85
CA GLY A 89 19.08 10.13 23.04
C GLY A 89 18.12 10.57 21.94
N GLU A 90 18.50 11.60 21.19
CA GLU A 90 17.69 12.17 20.09
C GLU A 90 17.35 11.17 19.01
N LEU A 91 18.25 10.21 18.72
CA LEU A 91 18.00 9.15 17.73
C LEU A 91 17.08 8.04 18.25
N SER A 92 16.78 8.01 19.57
CA SER A 92 15.96 6.93 20.15
C SER A 92 14.64 6.74 19.41
N GLY A 93 14.35 5.49 19.05
CA GLY A 93 13.16 5.11 18.29
C GLY A 93 13.22 5.39 16.78
N HIS A 94 14.26 6.08 16.28
CA HIS A 94 14.48 6.18 14.84
C HIS A 94 14.93 4.84 14.25
N ASN A 95 14.45 4.55 13.06
CA ASN A 95 14.94 3.43 12.25
C ASN A 95 16.03 3.94 11.30
N LEU A 96 17.17 3.23 11.22
CA LEU A 96 18.29 3.65 10.38
C LEU A 96 17.91 3.69 8.89
N GLY A 97 17.10 2.76 8.41
CA GLY A 97 16.62 2.75 7.03
C GLY A 97 15.82 4.02 6.67
N ASN A 98 14.98 4.52 7.59
CA ASN A 98 14.29 5.80 7.38
C ASN A 98 15.28 6.98 7.27
N LEU A 99 16.32 6.98 8.11
CA LEU A 99 17.37 8.02 8.06
C LEU A 99 18.22 7.90 6.78
N MET A 100 18.53 6.68 6.34
CA MET A 100 19.26 6.46 5.10
C MET A 100 18.48 6.95 3.88
N LEU A 101 17.18 6.62 3.79
CA LEU A 101 16.30 7.10 2.73
C LEU A 101 16.21 8.63 2.75
N LYS A 102 16.07 9.23 3.93
CA LYS A 102 16.05 10.70 4.06
C LYS A 102 17.39 11.35 3.66
N ALA A 103 18.50 10.76 4.03
CA ALA A 103 19.82 11.24 3.64
C ALA A 103 20.01 11.20 2.11
N LEU A 104 19.57 10.11 1.46
CA LEU A 104 19.61 9.99 0.02
C LEU A 104 18.66 10.97 -0.68
N ASP A 105 17.49 11.23 -0.10
CA ASP A 105 16.54 12.26 -0.59
C ASP A 105 17.20 13.65 -0.64
N HIS A 106 18.04 13.98 0.33
CA HIS A 106 18.81 15.21 0.32
C HIS A 106 19.97 15.23 -0.69
N LEU A 107 20.52 14.06 -1.01
CA LEU A 107 21.64 13.93 -1.94
C LEU A 107 21.20 13.65 -3.38
N SER A 108 20.01 13.11 -3.55
CA SER A 108 19.48 12.70 -4.86
C SER A 108 18.62 13.80 -5.48
N VAL A 109 18.49 13.73 -6.78
CA VAL A 109 17.64 14.68 -7.53
C VAL A 109 16.15 14.42 -7.27
N ARG A 110 15.79 13.15 -7.01
CA ARG A 110 14.39 12.77 -6.78
C ARG A 110 14.26 11.53 -5.86
N PRO A 111 13.15 11.45 -5.07
CA PRO A 111 12.91 10.35 -4.14
C PRO A 111 12.95 8.95 -4.76
N LEU A 112 12.45 8.77 -5.98
CA LEU A 112 12.49 7.48 -6.67
C LEU A 112 13.92 6.99 -6.90
N GLU A 113 14.88 7.87 -7.14
CA GLU A 113 16.29 7.49 -7.28
C GLU A 113 16.88 7.00 -5.95
N ALA A 114 16.54 7.66 -4.83
CA ALA A 114 16.92 7.21 -3.50
C ALA A 114 16.41 5.79 -3.22
N ILE A 115 15.14 5.51 -3.57
CA ILE A 115 14.55 4.17 -3.44
C ILE A 115 15.31 3.14 -4.27
N ASN A 116 15.63 3.45 -5.53
CA ASN A 116 16.36 2.53 -6.42
C ASN A 116 17.77 2.26 -5.93
N LEU A 117 18.45 3.22 -5.34
CA LEU A 117 19.76 3.01 -4.73
C LEU A 117 19.68 2.02 -3.54
N ILE A 118 18.70 2.18 -2.67
CA ILE A 118 18.48 1.24 -1.55
C ILE A 118 18.05 -0.15 -2.05
N ARG A 119 17.18 -0.24 -3.05
CA ARG A 119 16.82 -1.53 -3.68
C ARG A 119 18.06 -2.29 -4.16
N ASN A 120 18.95 -1.60 -4.87
CA ASN A 120 20.20 -2.19 -5.37
C ASN A 120 21.10 -2.63 -4.21
N LEU A 121 21.24 -1.82 -3.16
CA LEU A 121 22.00 -2.16 -1.97
C LEU A 121 21.46 -3.41 -1.26
N LEU A 122 20.14 -3.54 -1.19
CA LEU A 122 19.44 -4.65 -0.54
C LEU A 122 19.20 -5.85 -1.48
N LYS A 123 19.58 -5.75 -2.76
CA LYS A 123 19.35 -6.76 -3.81
C LYS A 123 17.87 -7.12 -3.97
N VAL A 124 17.02 -6.11 -3.98
CA VAL A 124 15.57 -6.25 -4.18
C VAL A 124 15.25 -5.99 -5.65
N ASP A 125 14.75 -7.01 -6.36
CA ASP A 125 14.41 -6.90 -7.78
C ASP A 125 13.06 -6.23 -8.03
N THR A 126 12.10 -6.38 -7.11
CA THR A 126 10.78 -5.76 -7.18
C THR A 126 10.91 -4.24 -7.25
N HIS A 127 10.19 -3.62 -8.18
CA HIS A 127 10.13 -2.17 -8.28
C HIS A 127 9.24 -1.58 -7.18
N LEU A 128 9.73 -0.52 -6.53
CA LEU A 128 8.95 0.25 -5.56
C LEU A 128 8.93 1.72 -5.98
N ILE A 129 7.74 2.28 -6.05
CA ILE A 129 7.49 3.64 -6.52
C ILE A 129 6.65 4.38 -5.48
N PRO A 130 7.05 5.58 -5.03
CA PRO A 130 6.20 6.39 -4.16
C PRO A 130 4.97 6.87 -4.92
N MET A 131 3.83 6.93 -4.27
CA MET A 131 2.59 7.45 -4.90
C MET A 131 2.79 8.88 -5.45
N SER A 132 3.56 9.68 -4.74
CA SER A 132 4.02 11.02 -5.14
C SER A 132 5.44 11.25 -4.62
N GLU A 133 6.22 12.03 -5.32
CA GLU A 133 7.56 12.46 -4.89
C GLU A 133 7.54 13.81 -4.16
N HIS A 134 6.34 14.34 -3.94
CA HIS A 134 6.13 15.60 -3.21
C HIS A 134 5.60 15.34 -1.80
N PRO A 135 6.02 16.12 -0.80
CA PRO A 135 5.45 16.07 0.53
C PRO A 135 3.94 16.33 0.49
N VAL A 136 3.18 15.46 1.14
CA VAL A 136 1.72 15.53 1.16
C VAL A 136 1.19 14.91 2.45
N ASP A 137 0.13 15.47 2.98
CA ASP A 137 -0.60 14.94 4.12
C ASP A 137 -2.00 14.50 3.72
N LEU A 138 -2.51 13.50 4.43
CA LEU A 138 -3.90 13.10 4.35
C LEU A 138 -4.72 14.01 5.28
N MET A 139 -5.84 14.50 4.78
CA MET A 139 -6.83 15.27 5.54
C MET A 139 -8.19 14.58 5.42
N ALA A 140 -8.92 14.50 6.52
CA ALA A 140 -10.29 14.04 6.57
C ALA A 140 -11.21 15.18 7.00
N ILE A 141 -12.42 15.20 6.44
CA ILE A 141 -13.54 16.01 6.97
C ILE A 141 -14.54 15.04 7.57
N ASP A 142 -14.85 15.21 8.85
CA ASP A 142 -15.83 14.38 9.54
C ASP A 142 -17.27 14.76 9.18
N ASP A 143 -18.25 14.03 9.69
CA ASP A 143 -19.67 14.27 9.46
C ASP A 143 -20.20 15.55 10.14
N GLN A 144 -19.39 16.19 10.98
CA GLN A 144 -19.67 17.48 11.62
C GLN A 144 -18.98 18.66 10.89
N GLY A 145 -18.19 18.37 9.86
CA GLY A 145 -17.46 19.37 9.09
C GLY A 145 -16.11 19.77 9.70
N HIS A 146 -15.59 19.02 10.69
CA HIS A 146 -14.27 19.29 11.25
C HIS A 146 -13.17 18.71 10.35
N GLU A 147 -12.12 19.49 10.12
CA GLU A 147 -10.93 19.07 9.41
C GLU A 147 -9.96 18.36 10.36
N VAL A 148 -9.52 17.16 9.98
CA VAL A 148 -8.57 16.33 10.74
C VAL A 148 -7.37 16.03 9.87
N TYR A 149 -6.20 16.46 10.30
CA TYR A 149 -4.95 16.36 9.54
C TYR A 149 -4.07 15.22 10.04
N GLY A 150 -3.53 14.47 9.09
CA GLY A 150 -2.53 13.43 9.30
C GLY A 150 -3.09 12.07 9.68
N GLU A 151 -2.39 11.05 9.27
CA GLU A 151 -2.78 9.64 9.41
C GLU A 151 -3.07 9.26 10.87
N VAL A 152 -2.17 9.61 11.80
CA VAL A 152 -2.32 9.27 13.22
C VAL A 152 -3.62 9.82 13.81
N ASN A 153 -3.98 11.06 13.47
CA ASN A 153 -5.22 11.67 13.97
C ASN A 153 -6.46 11.06 13.30
N ILE A 154 -6.36 10.75 12.01
CA ILE A 154 -7.46 10.11 11.25
C ILE A 154 -7.72 8.71 11.78
N ASP A 155 -6.69 7.93 12.12
CA ASP A 155 -6.83 6.61 12.73
C ASP A 155 -7.45 6.66 14.14
N GLN A 156 -7.38 7.79 14.82
CA GLN A 156 -8.00 8.00 16.14
C GLN A 156 -9.43 8.54 16.08
N LEU A 157 -9.94 8.89 14.88
CA LEU A 157 -11.30 9.37 14.74
C LEU A 157 -12.32 8.33 15.19
N THR A 158 -13.36 8.82 15.86
CA THR A 158 -14.55 8.04 16.26
C THR A 158 -15.79 8.40 15.47
N THR A 159 -15.76 9.56 14.80
CA THR A 159 -16.85 10.07 13.95
C THR A 159 -16.69 9.57 12.51
N PRO A 160 -17.77 9.37 11.76
CA PRO A 160 -17.71 9.02 10.36
C PRO A 160 -16.93 10.04 9.54
N ILE A 161 -16.20 9.55 8.53
CA ILE A 161 -15.48 10.41 7.58
C ILE A 161 -16.41 10.69 6.40
N GLN A 162 -16.66 11.98 6.13
CA GLN A 162 -17.45 12.43 5.00
C GLN A 162 -16.62 12.60 3.75
N GLU A 163 -15.40 13.13 3.88
CA GLU A 163 -14.51 13.40 2.75
C GLU A 163 -13.05 13.17 3.13
N LEU A 164 -12.27 12.68 2.16
CA LEU A 164 -10.82 12.55 2.25
C LEU A 164 -10.15 13.38 1.15
N LEU A 165 -9.08 14.05 1.52
CA LEU A 165 -8.32 14.96 0.65
C LEU A 165 -6.82 14.78 0.88
N LEU A 166 -6.04 15.09 -0.15
CA LEU A 166 -4.59 15.27 -0.03
C LEU A 166 -4.27 16.76 0.04
N THR A 167 -3.43 17.15 0.98
CA THR A 167 -3.01 18.54 1.17
C THR A 167 -1.50 18.66 1.32
N PRO A 168 -0.81 19.49 0.51
CA PRO A 168 -1.34 20.17 -0.68
C PRO A 168 -1.73 19.18 -1.79
N ASN A 169 -2.44 19.67 -2.81
CA ASN A 169 -2.65 18.89 -4.02
C ASN A 169 -1.31 18.67 -4.73
N VAL A 170 -0.92 17.41 -4.92
CA VAL A 170 0.37 17.04 -5.53
C VAL A 170 0.15 16.12 -6.72
N PRO A 171 1.06 16.11 -7.72
CA PRO A 171 1.00 15.15 -8.81
C PRO A 171 1.42 13.76 -8.36
N ALA A 172 0.90 12.74 -9.01
CA ALA A 172 1.39 11.37 -8.87
C ALA A 172 2.79 11.21 -9.49
N THR A 173 3.55 10.25 -8.99
CA THR A 173 4.81 9.83 -9.64
C THR A 173 4.50 9.31 -11.04
N ARG A 174 5.20 9.81 -12.07
CA ARG A 174 4.95 9.46 -13.47
C ARG A 174 5.08 7.96 -13.73
N GLU A 175 6.09 7.35 -13.14
CA GLU A 175 6.36 5.91 -13.24
C GLU A 175 5.25 5.07 -12.62
N ALA A 176 4.58 5.56 -11.57
CA ALA A 176 3.40 4.91 -10.99
C ALA A 176 2.22 4.89 -11.97
N VAL A 177 1.94 6.02 -12.60
CA VAL A 177 0.90 6.15 -13.63
C VAL A 177 1.21 5.25 -14.82
N HIS A 178 2.47 5.23 -15.26
CA HIS A 178 2.92 4.36 -16.36
C HIS A 178 2.75 2.88 -16.00
N ALA A 179 3.17 2.46 -14.82
CA ALA A 179 3.04 1.08 -14.36
C ALA A 179 1.57 0.61 -14.36
N ILE A 180 0.63 1.45 -13.91
CA ILE A 180 -0.80 1.13 -13.92
C ILE A 180 -1.34 0.97 -15.35
N ASN A 181 -0.95 1.85 -16.27
CA ASN A 181 -1.42 1.81 -17.67
C ASN A 181 -0.94 0.55 -18.40
N GLU A 182 0.22 0.02 -18.02
CA GLU A 182 0.86 -1.13 -18.66
C GLU A 182 0.64 -2.44 -17.89
N ALA A 183 -0.13 -2.42 -16.81
CA ALA A 183 -0.34 -3.58 -15.97
C ALA A 183 -1.16 -4.68 -16.65
N ASP A 184 -0.84 -5.93 -16.36
CA ASP A 184 -1.65 -7.12 -16.66
C ASP A 184 -2.60 -7.46 -15.50
N LEU A 185 -2.25 -7.05 -14.28
CA LEU A 185 -3.02 -7.25 -13.06
C LEU A 185 -2.72 -6.11 -12.10
N ILE A 186 -3.77 -5.58 -11.47
CA ILE A 186 -3.65 -4.58 -10.39
C ILE A 186 -4.22 -5.16 -9.10
N ILE A 187 -3.47 -5.01 -8.01
CA ILE A 187 -3.83 -5.47 -6.68
C ILE A 187 -3.93 -4.24 -5.76
N ILE A 188 -5.03 -4.11 -5.01
CA ILE A 188 -5.24 -3.04 -4.05
C ILE A 188 -5.32 -3.63 -2.64
N GLY A 189 -4.48 -3.17 -1.75
CA GLY A 189 -4.41 -3.64 -0.36
C GLY A 189 -3.62 -4.94 -0.20
N PRO A 190 -3.69 -5.56 1.00
CA PRO A 190 -4.38 -5.09 2.20
C PRO A 190 -3.71 -3.88 2.85
N GLY A 191 -4.39 -3.26 3.79
CA GLY A 191 -3.87 -2.11 4.54
C GLY A 191 -5.01 -1.35 5.21
N SER A 192 -4.68 -0.41 6.10
CA SER A 192 -5.64 0.50 6.70
C SER A 192 -6.41 1.22 5.61
N PHE A 193 -7.75 1.10 5.65
CA PHE A 193 -8.60 1.55 4.55
C PHE A 193 -8.36 3.02 4.21
N TYR A 194 -8.51 3.92 5.20
CA TYR A 194 -8.41 5.35 4.97
C TYR A 194 -6.97 5.86 4.85
N THR A 195 -6.02 5.25 5.53
CA THR A 195 -4.68 5.82 5.68
C THR A 195 -3.60 5.14 4.82
N SER A 196 -3.82 3.87 4.42
CA SER A 196 -2.86 3.17 3.54
C SER A 196 -3.35 3.00 2.10
N LEU A 197 -4.67 2.86 1.88
CA LEU A 197 -5.21 2.60 0.54
C LEU A 197 -5.73 3.86 -0.13
N MET A 198 -6.57 4.62 0.57
CA MET A 198 -7.23 5.78 -0.02
C MET A 198 -6.27 6.87 -0.50
N PRO A 199 -5.14 7.20 0.17
CA PRO A 199 -4.26 8.25 -0.30
C PRO A 199 -3.79 8.10 -1.75
N ILE A 200 -3.52 6.85 -2.18
CA ILE A 200 -3.11 6.57 -3.56
C ILE A 200 -4.25 6.84 -4.54
N LEU A 201 -5.48 6.45 -4.17
CA LEU A 201 -6.67 6.60 -5.01
C LEU A 201 -7.15 8.06 -5.11
N LEU A 202 -6.74 8.92 -4.17
CA LEU A 202 -7.03 10.36 -4.18
C LEU A 202 -6.19 11.14 -5.22
N LEU A 203 -5.07 10.57 -5.69
CA LEU A 203 -4.26 11.20 -6.73
C LEU A 203 -4.99 11.13 -8.07
N LYS A 204 -5.24 12.29 -8.67
CA LYS A 204 -6.04 12.42 -9.90
C LYS A 204 -5.52 11.56 -11.05
N GLU A 205 -4.20 11.56 -11.25
CA GLU A 205 -3.54 10.82 -12.32
C GLU A 205 -3.63 9.31 -12.10
N ILE A 206 -3.53 8.85 -10.84
CA ILE A 206 -3.72 7.44 -10.48
C ILE A 206 -5.17 7.03 -10.73
N ALA A 207 -6.14 7.78 -10.19
CA ALA A 207 -7.56 7.51 -10.42
C ALA A 207 -7.90 7.47 -11.91
N GLN A 208 -7.32 8.36 -12.71
CA GLN A 208 -7.51 8.41 -14.14
C GLN A 208 -6.89 7.19 -14.86
N ALA A 209 -5.70 6.76 -14.45
CA ALA A 209 -5.05 5.56 -14.97
C ALA A 209 -5.87 4.30 -14.64
N LEU A 210 -6.33 4.17 -13.39
CA LEU A 210 -7.19 3.05 -12.96
C LEU A 210 -8.52 2.99 -13.74
N ARG A 211 -9.10 4.13 -14.13
CA ARG A 211 -10.31 4.15 -14.96
C ARG A 211 -10.09 3.67 -16.40
N ARG A 212 -8.89 3.86 -16.93
CA ARG A 212 -8.56 3.63 -18.35
C ARG A 212 -7.91 2.29 -18.61
N THR A 213 -7.18 1.76 -17.66
CA THR A 213 -6.48 0.49 -17.85
C THR A 213 -7.46 -0.65 -18.10
N PRO A 214 -7.15 -1.59 -19.02
CA PRO A 214 -7.92 -2.80 -19.21
C PRO A 214 -7.55 -3.91 -18.20
N ALA A 215 -6.51 -3.71 -17.38
CA ALA A 215 -6.07 -4.70 -16.41
C ALA A 215 -7.15 -4.98 -15.37
N PRO A 216 -7.44 -6.25 -15.06
CA PRO A 216 -8.33 -6.60 -13.97
C PRO A 216 -7.77 -6.13 -12.63
N MET A 217 -8.67 -5.76 -11.70
CA MET A 217 -8.32 -5.26 -10.38
C MET A 217 -8.85 -6.17 -9.28
N VAL A 218 -7.95 -6.54 -8.38
CA VAL A 218 -8.24 -7.40 -7.22
C VAL A 218 -8.06 -6.59 -5.95
N TYR A 219 -9.09 -6.50 -5.13
CA TYR A 219 -9.01 -5.94 -3.79
C TYR A 219 -8.76 -7.05 -2.77
N ILE A 220 -7.81 -6.83 -1.86
CA ILE A 220 -7.52 -7.75 -0.74
C ILE A 220 -7.93 -7.05 0.56
N GLY A 221 -8.88 -7.66 1.26
CA GLY A 221 -9.35 -7.15 2.56
C GLY A 221 -8.36 -7.43 3.69
N ASN A 222 -8.45 -6.63 4.76
CA ASN A 222 -7.71 -6.87 5.98
C ASN A 222 -8.24 -8.11 6.72
N LEU A 223 -7.35 -8.82 7.41
CA LEU A 223 -7.71 -9.94 8.30
C LEU A 223 -7.90 -9.46 9.75
N GLY A 224 -7.19 -8.42 10.14
CA GLY A 224 -7.26 -7.82 11.45
C GLY A 224 -8.31 -6.70 11.53
N ARG A 225 -8.48 -6.18 12.75
CA ARG A 225 -9.33 -5.03 13.01
C ARG A 225 -8.65 -3.76 12.48
N GLU A 226 -9.41 -2.94 11.77
CA GLU A 226 -8.99 -1.58 11.44
C GLU A 226 -8.74 -0.78 12.74
N LEU A 227 -7.72 0.07 12.74
CA LEU A 227 -7.43 0.95 13.87
C LEU A 227 -8.47 2.07 13.97
N SER A 228 -8.81 2.67 12.85
CA SER A 228 -9.86 3.67 12.74
C SER A 228 -11.23 3.04 12.98
N LEU A 229 -11.99 3.55 13.96
CA LEU A 229 -13.35 3.08 14.24
C LEU A 229 -14.29 3.27 13.04
N PRO A 230 -14.26 4.41 12.33
CA PRO A 230 -15.03 4.58 11.08
C PRO A 230 -14.72 3.49 10.04
N ALA A 231 -13.45 3.16 9.82
CA ALA A 231 -13.07 2.10 8.88
C ALA A 231 -13.49 0.70 9.36
N ALA A 232 -13.40 0.43 10.67
CA ALA A 232 -13.81 -0.83 11.27
C ALA A 232 -15.31 -1.10 11.14
N ASN A 233 -16.13 -0.04 11.11
CA ASN A 233 -17.58 -0.11 10.97
C ASN A 233 -18.06 -0.22 9.51
N LEU A 234 -17.16 -0.03 8.53
CA LEU A 234 -17.52 -0.18 7.12
C LEU A 234 -17.65 -1.65 6.73
N LYS A 235 -18.76 -1.98 6.11
CA LYS A 235 -18.93 -3.26 5.43
C LYS A 235 -18.09 -3.30 4.16
N LEU A 236 -17.83 -4.51 3.65
CA LEU A 236 -17.03 -4.71 2.44
C LEU A 236 -17.58 -3.93 1.24
N GLU A 237 -18.88 -4.05 0.98
CA GLU A 237 -19.51 -3.33 -0.13
C GLU A 237 -19.38 -1.81 -0.02
N SER A 238 -19.40 -1.26 1.20
CA SER A 238 -19.21 0.17 1.42
C SER A 238 -17.76 0.59 1.14
N LYS A 239 -16.78 -0.22 1.53
CA LYS A 239 -15.35 0.01 1.20
C LYS A 239 -15.15 0.03 -0.31
N LEU A 240 -15.71 -0.96 -1.03
CA LEU A 240 -15.63 -1.03 -2.48
C LEU A 240 -16.29 0.20 -3.14
N ALA A 241 -17.47 0.58 -2.67
CA ALA A 241 -18.19 1.75 -3.20
C ALA A 241 -17.41 3.06 -2.99
N ILE A 242 -16.81 3.26 -1.81
CA ILE A 242 -16.00 4.45 -1.52
C ILE A 242 -14.77 4.51 -2.44
N MET A 243 -14.01 3.41 -2.58
CA MET A 243 -12.86 3.37 -3.47
C MET A 243 -13.24 3.73 -4.91
N GLU A 244 -14.32 3.12 -5.42
CA GLU A 244 -14.80 3.36 -6.77
C GLU A 244 -15.41 4.74 -6.99
N GLN A 245 -15.97 5.35 -5.95
CA GLN A 245 -16.41 6.74 -5.98
C GLN A 245 -15.22 7.68 -6.23
N TYR A 246 -14.10 7.51 -5.51
CA TYR A 246 -12.90 8.32 -5.71
C TYR A 246 -12.20 8.03 -7.04
N VAL A 247 -12.19 6.79 -7.48
CA VAL A 247 -11.72 6.44 -8.83
C VAL A 247 -12.66 7.01 -9.91
N GLY A 248 -13.96 7.11 -9.63
CA GLY A 248 -14.99 7.62 -10.54
C GLY A 248 -15.52 6.57 -11.54
N LYS A 249 -15.32 5.28 -11.26
CA LYS A 249 -15.80 4.13 -12.06
C LYS A 249 -15.78 2.87 -11.21
N LYS A 250 -16.68 1.92 -11.49
CA LYS A 250 -16.55 0.55 -10.98
C LYS A 250 -15.35 -0.12 -11.64
N VAL A 251 -14.33 -0.42 -10.88
CA VAL A 251 -13.04 -0.94 -11.40
C VAL A 251 -12.58 -2.23 -10.72
N ILE A 252 -13.17 -2.59 -9.57
CA ILE A 252 -12.76 -3.79 -8.83
C ILE A 252 -13.51 -5.00 -9.35
N ASP A 253 -12.80 -5.94 -9.97
CA ASP A 253 -13.34 -7.13 -10.60
C ASP A 253 -13.43 -8.32 -9.65
N ALA A 254 -12.48 -8.43 -8.71
CA ALA A 254 -12.43 -9.51 -7.73
C ALA A 254 -12.07 -9.01 -6.34
N VAL A 255 -12.51 -9.75 -5.32
CA VAL A 255 -12.17 -9.50 -3.92
C VAL A 255 -11.64 -10.78 -3.27
N ILE A 256 -10.61 -10.63 -2.45
CA ILE A 256 -10.03 -11.71 -1.64
C ILE A 256 -10.20 -11.32 -0.18
N VAL A 257 -10.91 -12.15 0.60
CA VAL A 257 -11.26 -11.84 1.99
C VAL A 257 -11.21 -13.08 2.87
N GLY A 258 -11.07 -12.87 4.16
CA GLY A 258 -11.13 -13.94 5.16
C GLY A 258 -12.54 -14.54 5.31
N PRO A 259 -12.66 -15.75 5.91
CA PRO A 259 -13.90 -16.52 5.94
C PRO A 259 -15.02 -15.89 6.77
N LYS A 260 -14.69 -14.93 7.63
CA LYS A 260 -15.66 -14.25 8.52
C LYS A 260 -16.24 -12.96 7.92
N VAL A 261 -15.78 -12.54 6.75
CA VAL A 261 -16.26 -11.31 6.11
C VAL A 261 -17.62 -11.55 5.48
N ASP A 262 -18.59 -10.69 5.75
CA ASP A 262 -19.89 -10.75 5.07
C ASP A 262 -19.74 -10.28 3.62
N VAL A 263 -19.98 -11.19 2.70
CA VAL A 263 -19.90 -10.97 1.25
C VAL A 263 -21.28 -10.98 0.57
N SER A 264 -22.36 -11.09 1.32
CA SER A 264 -23.73 -11.27 0.80
C SER A 264 -24.19 -10.12 -0.10
N ALA A 265 -23.70 -8.91 0.15
CA ALA A 265 -24.01 -7.72 -0.64
C ALA A 265 -23.03 -7.47 -1.79
N VAL A 266 -21.94 -8.23 -1.89
CA VAL A 266 -20.96 -8.10 -2.99
C VAL A 266 -21.50 -8.84 -4.20
N LYS A 267 -22.05 -8.08 -5.15
CA LYS A 267 -22.62 -8.60 -6.39
C LYS A 267 -21.75 -8.22 -7.59
N GLU A 268 -21.86 -8.97 -8.66
CA GLU A 268 -21.20 -8.69 -9.95
C GLU A 268 -19.67 -8.69 -9.88
N ARG A 269 -19.10 -9.40 -8.89
CA ARG A 269 -17.64 -9.53 -8.71
C ARG A 269 -17.28 -10.94 -8.32
N ILE A 270 -16.06 -11.33 -8.65
CA ILE A 270 -15.50 -12.60 -8.19
C ILE A 270 -15.15 -12.45 -6.71
N VAL A 271 -15.58 -13.42 -5.90
CA VAL A 271 -15.29 -13.45 -4.46
C VAL A 271 -14.49 -14.69 -4.14
N ILE A 272 -13.27 -14.49 -3.66
CA ILE A 272 -12.41 -15.53 -3.08
C ILE A 272 -12.46 -15.36 -1.57
N GLN A 273 -13.13 -16.28 -0.89
CA GLN A 273 -13.30 -16.23 0.56
C GLN A 273 -12.63 -17.46 1.18
N GLU A 274 -11.46 -17.25 1.79
CA GLU A 274 -10.61 -18.34 2.27
C GLU A 274 -9.88 -17.96 3.56
N VAL A 275 -9.31 -18.97 4.25
CA VAL A 275 -8.37 -18.75 5.33
C VAL A 275 -7.07 -18.20 4.75
N LEU A 276 -6.67 -17.03 5.21
CA LEU A 276 -5.49 -16.31 4.71
C LEU A 276 -4.51 -15.98 5.84
N GLU A 277 -4.86 -16.32 7.07
CA GLU A 277 -4.14 -15.93 8.29
C GLU A 277 -2.83 -16.71 8.43
N ALA A 278 -1.76 -16.01 8.80
CA ALA A 278 -0.51 -16.64 9.20
C ALA A 278 -0.67 -17.38 10.55
N SER A 279 -0.02 -18.51 10.70
CA SER A 279 -0.14 -19.35 11.90
C SER A 279 0.39 -18.68 13.18
N ASP A 280 1.36 -17.77 13.04
CA ASP A 280 2.00 -17.04 14.13
C ASP A 280 1.23 -15.77 14.53
N ILE A 281 0.58 -15.08 13.56
CA ILE A 281 -0.09 -13.81 13.77
C ILE A 281 -1.41 -13.77 12.99
N PRO A 282 -2.57 -13.94 13.64
CA PRO A 282 -3.87 -14.09 12.98
C PRO A 282 -4.33 -12.88 12.12
N TYR A 283 -3.82 -11.68 12.39
CA TYR A 283 -4.14 -10.48 11.59
C TYR A 283 -3.18 -10.25 10.41
N ARG A 284 -2.23 -11.17 10.20
CA ARG A 284 -1.25 -11.11 9.11
C ARG A 284 -1.59 -12.14 8.06
N HIS A 285 -1.54 -11.76 6.78
CA HIS A 285 -1.68 -12.70 5.68
C HIS A 285 -0.49 -13.66 5.62
N ASP A 286 -0.76 -14.94 5.46
CA ASP A 286 0.24 -15.94 5.07
C ASP A 286 0.60 -15.74 3.60
N ARG A 287 1.91 -15.78 3.28
CA ARG A 287 2.39 -15.52 1.92
C ARG A 287 1.91 -16.55 0.91
N GLN A 288 1.95 -17.83 1.29
CA GLN A 288 1.56 -18.92 0.39
C GLN A 288 0.04 -18.98 0.20
N LEU A 289 -0.73 -18.80 1.27
CA LEU A 289 -2.19 -18.76 1.18
C LEU A 289 -2.65 -17.57 0.34
N LEU A 290 -2.02 -16.41 0.51
CA LEU A 290 -2.31 -15.22 -0.29
C LEU A 290 -1.95 -15.42 -1.77
N HIS A 291 -0.79 -16.01 -2.06
CA HIS A 291 -0.39 -16.37 -3.43
C HIS A 291 -1.43 -17.29 -4.09
N ASN A 292 -1.84 -18.34 -3.38
CA ASN A 292 -2.84 -19.29 -3.89
C ASN A 292 -4.21 -18.62 -4.13
N ALA A 293 -4.62 -17.70 -3.26
CA ALA A 293 -5.87 -16.94 -3.43
C ALA A 293 -5.81 -16.01 -4.65
N LEU A 294 -4.67 -15.37 -4.88
CA LEU A 294 -4.43 -14.54 -6.08
C LEU A 294 -4.46 -15.37 -7.36
N GLU A 295 -3.86 -16.58 -7.36
CA GLU A 295 -3.94 -17.52 -8.49
C GLU A 295 -5.40 -17.88 -8.80
N LYS A 296 -6.20 -18.20 -7.77
CA LYS A 296 -7.63 -18.52 -7.95
C LYS A 296 -8.41 -17.33 -8.50
N ALA A 297 -8.14 -16.12 -7.99
CA ALA A 297 -8.77 -14.90 -8.49
C ALA A 297 -8.43 -14.67 -9.97
N LEU A 298 -7.17 -14.82 -10.36
CA LEU A 298 -6.72 -14.67 -11.74
C LEU A 298 -7.37 -15.69 -12.67
N GLN A 299 -7.43 -16.97 -12.25
CA GLN A 299 -8.10 -18.03 -13.03
C GLN A 299 -9.59 -17.77 -13.22
N ALA A 300 -10.26 -17.19 -12.22
CA ALA A 300 -11.67 -16.84 -12.31
C ALA A 300 -11.94 -15.59 -13.17
N LEU A 301 -10.95 -14.74 -13.34
CA LEU A 301 -11.00 -13.53 -14.19
C LEU A 301 -10.75 -13.83 -15.68
N GLY A 302 -10.12 -14.93 -16.00
CA GLY A 302 -9.66 -15.25 -17.36
C GLY A 302 -10.34 -16.34 -18.06
#